data_ceb39c5ca883d564f83a047e80bf542a
#
_entry.id   ceb39c5ca883d564f83a047e80bf542a
#
_cell.length_a   1.000
_cell.length_b   1.000
_cell.length_c   1.000
_cell.angle_alpha   90.00
_cell.angle_beta   90.00
_cell.angle_gamma   90.00
#
_symmetry.space_group_name_H-M   'P 1'
#
loop_
_entity.id
_entity.type
_entity.pdbx_description
1 polymer ?
#
loop_
_entity_poly.entity_id
_entity_poly.type
_entity_poly.pdbx_seq_one_letter_code
_entity_poly.pdbx_strand_id
1 'polypeptide(L)'
;LSKRAEALVASRDVDVAFSLATMWEVAIKTSLEKPGFNVDSTALRNGLLDQGFRQMDIRPEHIAVVARLPWHHRDPFDRLLVAQTLVEGLTLLTSDRLLARYGKMVK
;
A
#
# COMPACT_ATOMS: atom_id res chain seq x y z
N LEU A 1 -9.65 -7.68 -2.71
CA LEU A 1 -8.51 -8.61 -2.74
C LEU A 1 -8.89 -9.95 -3.34
N SER A 2 -7.94 -10.59 -4.01
CA SER A 2 -8.12 -11.97 -4.48
C SER A 2 -8.18 -12.94 -3.30
N LYS A 3 -8.74 -14.14 -3.54
CA LYS A 3 -8.76 -15.19 -2.51
C LYS A 3 -7.36 -15.57 -2.05
N ARG A 4 -6.39 -15.56 -2.97
CA ARG A 4 -4.99 -15.83 -2.64
C ARG A 4 -4.42 -14.75 -1.71
N ALA A 5 -4.70 -13.48 -2.00
CA ALA A 5 -4.26 -12.37 -1.18
C ALA A 5 -4.91 -12.42 0.21
N GLU A 6 -6.21 -12.71 0.28
CA GLU A 6 -6.90 -12.87 1.55
C GLU A 6 -6.32 -14.01 2.39
N ALA A 7 -5.99 -15.14 1.75
CA ALA A 7 -5.38 -16.27 2.43
C ALA A 7 -4.00 -15.90 2.99
N LEU A 8 -3.19 -15.15 2.22
CA LEU A 8 -1.88 -14.68 2.68
C LEU A 8 -2.01 -13.74 3.87
N VAL A 9 -2.94 -12.80 3.83
CA VAL A 9 -3.18 -11.84 4.92
C VAL A 9 -3.67 -12.55 6.18
N ALA A 10 -4.49 -13.58 6.03
CA ALA A 10 -5.01 -14.36 7.15
C ALA A 10 -3.98 -15.33 7.75
N SER A 11 -2.90 -15.63 7.03
CA SER A 11 -1.86 -16.56 7.50
C SER A 11 -1.05 -15.93 8.63
N ARG A 12 -0.84 -16.67 9.71
CA ARG A 12 0.01 -16.24 10.84
C ARG A 12 1.49 -16.28 10.49
N ASP A 13 1.86 -16.97 9.42
CA ASP A 13 3.25 -17.11 8.98
C ASP A 13 3.71 -15.95 8.10
N VAL A 14 2.80 -15.03 7.75
CA VAL A 14 3.08 -13.88 6.88
C VAL A 14 3.07 -12.60 7.70
N ASP A 15 4.17 -11.86 7.60
CA ASP A 15 4.29 -10.51 8.17
C ASP A 15 3.65 -9.52 7.20
N VAL A 16 2.53 -8.91 7.60
CA VAL A 16 1.80 -7.95 6.77
C VAL A 16 2.09 -6.53 7.23
N ALA A 17 2.44 -5.68 6.29
CA ALA A 17 2.65 -4.27 6.53
C ALA A 17 1.67 -3.43 5.73
N PHE A 18 1.32 -2.27 6.27
CA PHE A 18 0.56 -1.24 5.56
C PHE A 18 1.39 0.04 5.50
N SER A 19 1.25 0.79 4.42
CA SER A 19 2.03 2.02 4.21
C SER A 19 1.32 3.24 4.77
N LEU A 20 2.09 4.18 5.33
CA LEU A 20 1.57 5.51 5.65
C LEU A 20 1.09 6.25 4.40
N ALA A 21 1.61 5.92 3.21
CA ALA A 21 1.09 6.46 1.96
C ALA A 21 -0.39 6.11 1.77
N THR A 22 -0.78 4.90 2.11
CA THR A 22 -2.19 4.47 2.06
C THR A 22 -3.03 5.25 3.05
N MET A 23 -2.54 5.46 4.26
CA MET A 23 -3.24 6.25 5.28
C MET A 23 -3.41 7.71 4.82
N TRP A 24 -2.41 8.27 4.19
CA TRP A 24 -2.47 9.61 3.62
C TRP A 24 -3.52 9.69 2.51
N GLU A 25 -3.53 8.73 1.59
CA GLU A 25 -4.54 8.66 0.53
C GLU A 25 -5.96 8.59 1.11
N VAL A 26 -6.17 7.76 2.13
CA VAL A 26 -7.46 7.65 2.83
C VAL A 26 -7.86 9.00 3.43
N ALA A 27 -6.94 9.67 4.10
CA ALA A 27 -7.19 10.97 4.72
C ALA A 27 -7.60 12.02 3.68
N ILE A 28 -6.93 12.04 2.52
CA ILE A 28 -7.28 12.95 1.42
C ILE A 28 -8.68 12.67 0.91
N LYS A 29 -9.01 11.40 0.64
CA LYS A 29 -10.34 11.04 0.13
C LYS A 29 -11.44 11.38 1.10
N THR A 30 -11.22 11.19 2.40
CA THR A 30 -12.18 11.56 3.43
C THR A 30 -12.36 13.08 3.48
N SER A 31 -11.26 13.84 3.37
CA SER A 31 -11.31 15.31 3.40
C SER A 31 -12.08 15.91 2.21
N LEU A 32 -12.10 15.20 1.08
CA LEU A 32 -12.84 15.61 -0.11
C LEU A 32 -14.34 15.28 -0.01
N GLU A 33 -14.77 14.68 1.07
CA GLU A 33 -16.19 14.34 1.31
C GLU A 33 -16.84 13.57 0.16
N LYS A 34 -16.07 12.66 -0.47
CA LYS A 34 -16.60 11.86 -1.57
C LYS A 34 -17.76 10.98 -1.11
N PRO A 35 -18.88 10.93 -1.88
CA PRO A 35 -20.01 10.09 -1.53
C PRO A 35 -19.60 8.62 -1.33
N GLY A 36 -20.09 8.02 -0.25
CA GLY A 36 -19.80 6.63 0.07
C GLY A 36 -18.42 6.39 0.68
N PHE A 37 -17.60 7.43 0.84
CA PHE A 37 -16.28 7.31 1.46
C PHE A 37 -16.26 8.08 2.78
N ASN A 38 -16.38 7.35 3.88
CA ASN A 38 -16.37 7.92 5.23
C ASN A 38 -15.50 7.06 6.14
N VAL A 39 -14.18 7.19 5.98
CA VAL A 39 -13.20 6.43 6.73
C VAL A 39 -12.32 7.37 7.52
N ASP A 40 -12.28 7.18 8.85
CA ASP A 40 -11.33 7.87 9.70
C ASP A 40 -9.97 7.16 9.59
N SER A 41 -8.97 7.84 9.03
CA SER A 41 -7.65 7.27 8.82
C SER A 41 -6.97 6.87 10.14
N THR A 42 -7.18 7.63 11.21
CA THR A 42 -6.62 7.32 12.52
C THR A 42 -7.23 6.03 13.09
N ALA A 43 -8.55 5.89 13.00
CA ALA A 43 -9.23 4.68 13.45
C ALA A 43 -8.80 3.46 12.63
N LEU A 44 -8.67 3.63 11.31
CA LEU A 44 -8.19 2.55 10.44
C LEU A 44 -6.78 2.12 10.82
N ARG A 45 -5.87 3.07 11.02
CA ARG A 45 -4.49 2.78 11.44
C ARG A 45 -4.47 2.00 12.76
N ASN A 46 -5.21 2.48 13.75
CA ASN A 46 -5.25 1.82 15.06
C ASN A 46 -5.80 0.39 14.95
N GLY A 47 -6.83 0.18 14.15
CA GLY A 47 -7.39 -1.15 13.91
C GLY A 47 -6.40 -2.10 13.25
N LEU A 48 -5.63 -1.62 12.28
CA LEU A 48 -4.59 -2.43 11.62
C LEU A 48 -3.48 -2.81 12.60
N LEU A 49 -3.01 -1.86 13.41
CA LEU A 49 -1.99 -2.13 14.42
C LEU A 49 -2.49 -3.14 15.47
N ASP A 50 -3.74 -3.02 15.89
CA ASP A 50 -4.34 -3.94 16.87
C ASP A 50 -4.44 -5.36 16.32
N GLN A 51 -4.57 -5.52 15.01
CA GLN A 51 -4.56 -6.84 14.37
C GLN A 51 -3.15 -7.40 14.14
N GLY A 52 -2.14 -6.67 14.54
CA GLY A 52 -0.75 -7.11 14.42
C GLY A 52 -0.09 -6.74 13.09
N PHE A 53 -0.72 -5.92 12.27
CA PHE A 53 -0.10 -5.44 11.04
C PHE A 53 0.94 -4.38 11.37
N ARG A 54 2.04 -4.38 10.60
CA ARG A 54 3.17 -3.49 10.79
C ARG A 54 2.99 -2.22 9.96
N GLN A 55 3.27 -1.06 10.55
CA GLN A 55 3.25 0.20 9.83
C GLN A 55 4.59 0.40 9.11
N MET A 56 4.51 0.79 7.83
CA MET A 56 5.67 1.17 7.05
C MET A 56 5.67 2.69 6.85
N ASP A 57 6.68 3.34 7.38
CA ASP A 57 6.87 4.78 7.21
C ASP A 57 7.45 5.09 5.81
N ILE A 58 7.21 6.31 5.34
CA ILE A 58 7.78 6.78 4.09
C ILE A 58 9.19 7.26 4.37
N ARG A 59 10.18 6.67 3.69
CA ARG A 59 11.59 6.99 3.87
C ARG A 59 12.18 7.67 2.63
N PRO A 60 13.26 8.43 2.77
CA PRO A 60 13.90 9.07 1.62
C PRO A 60 14.29 8.11 0.50
N GLU A 61 14.71 6.88 0.85
CA GLU A 61 15.05 5.84 -0.12
C GLU A 61 13.87 5.47 -1.01
N HIS A 62 12.65 5.47 -0.45
CA HIS A 62 11.45 5.20 -1.21
C HIS A 62 11.22 6.28 -2.28
N ILE A 63 11.38 7.53 -1.88
CA ILE A 63 11.18 8.68 -2.77
C ILE A 63 12.22 8.67 -3.90
N ALA A 64 13.47 8.34 -3.58
CA ALA A 64 14.53 8.25 -4.60
C ALA A 64 14.20 7.19 -5.66
N VAL A 65 13.62 6.07 -5.26
CA VAL A 65 13.22 5.01 -6.20
C VAL A 65 12.04 5.44 -7.06
N VAL A 66 11.07 6.17 -6.49
CA VAL A 66 9.93 6.70 -7.27
C VAL A 66 10.42 7.49 -8.48
N ALA A 67 11.47 8.31 -8.31
CA ALA A 67 12.00 9.13 -9.39
C ALA A 67 12.53 8.30 -10.58
N ARG A 68 12.90 7.04 -10.35
CA ARG A 68 13.47 6.15 -11.37
C ARG A 68 12.51 5.12 -11.90
N LEU A 69 11.30 5.01 -11.34
CA LEU A 69 10.34 4.02 -11.80
C LEU A 69 9.88 4.30 -13.23
N PRO A 70 9.75 3.28 -14.08
CA PRO A 70 9.09 3.45 -15.36
C PRO A 70 7.65 3.92 -15.18
N TRP A 71 7.11 4.60 -16.20
CA TRP A 71 5.77 5.18 -16.12
C TRP A 71 4.70 4.19 -16.57
N HIS A 72 4.59 3.04 -15.88
CA HIS A 72 3.51 2.08 -16.11
C HIS A 72 2.20 2.52 -15.47
N HIS A 73 2.26 3.40 -14.49
CA HIS A 73 1.12 3.92 -13.76
C HIS A 73 1.35 5.38 -13.41
N ARG A 74 0.29 6.19 -13.35
CA ARG A 74 0.40 7.63 -13.08
C ARG A 74 0.04 8.00 -11.64
N ASP A 75 -0.67 7.14 -10.93
CA ASP A 75 -1.09 7.42 -9.56
C ASP A 75 0.14 7.52 -8.64
N PRO A 76 0.37 8.68 -8.01
CA PRO A 76 1.57 8.87 -7.18
C PRO A 76 1.58 7.96 -5.94
N PHE A 77 0.42 7.67 -5.36
CA PHE A 77 0.35 6.78 -4.20
C PHE A 77 0.74 5.36 -4.57
N ASP A 78 0.21 4.85 -5.69
CA ASP A 78 0.54 3.50 -6.18
C ASP A 78 2.01 3.40 -6.55
N ARG A 79 2.57 4.42 -7.20
CA ARG A 79 3.99 4.46 -7.54
C ARG A 79 4.87 4.43 -6.28
N LEU A 80 4.46 5.14 -5.24
CA LEU A 80 5.17 5.13 -3.96
C LEU A 80 5.10 3.76 -3.30
N LEU A 81 3.95 3.09 -3.34
CA LEU A 81 3.81 1.72 -2.82
C LEU A 81 4.73 0.74 -3.54
N VAL A 82 4.83 0.85 -4.87
CA VAL A 82 5.77 0.02 -5.65
C VAL A 82 7.21 0.29 -5.21
N ALA A 83 7.59 1.55 -5.06
CA ALA A 83 8.94 1.91 -4.62
C ALA A 83 9.26 1.35 -3.24
N GLN A 84 8.32 1.45 -2.30
CA GLN A 84 8.49 0.89 -0.95
C GLN A 84 8.68 -0.63 -1.01
N THR A 85 7.89 -1.30 -1.83
CA THR A 85 7.99 -2.74 -2.04
C THR A 85 9.37 -3.15 -2.52
N LEU A 86 9.91 -2.41 -3.49
CA LEU A 86 11.23 -2.68 -4.04
C LEU A 86 12.34 -2.45 -3.03
N VAL A 87 12.28 -1.33 -2.30
CA VAL A 87 13.31 -0.99 -1.31
C VAL A 87 13.31 -1.96 -0.14
N GLU A 88 12.13 -2.31 0.35
CA GLU A 88 11.99 -3.14 1.56
C GLU A 88 11.97 -4.64 1.27
N GLY A 89 12.01 -5.05 0.00
CA GLY A 89 11.99 -6.47 -0.36
C GLY A 89 10.68 -7.16 -0.03
N LEU A 90 9.57 -6.46 -0.18
CA LEU A 90 8.24 -6.96 0.15
C LEU A 90 7.49 -7.40 -1.11
N THR A 91 6.29 -7.93 -0.91
CA THR A 91 5.33 -8.20 -1.99
C THR A 91 4.18 -7.22 -1.87
N LEU A 92 3.83 -6.57 -2.97
CA LEU A 92 2.67 -5.70 -3.03
C LEU A 92 1.45 -6.50 -3.48
N LEU A 93 0.42 -6.53 -2.64
CA LEU A 93 -0.87 -7.14 -2.97
C LEU A 93 -1.79 -6.07 -3.54
N THR A 94 -2.24 -6.26 -4.76
CA THR A 94 -3.12 -5.30 -5.43
C THR A 94 -4.02 -5.99 -6.44
N SER A 95 -5.17 -5.38 -6.71
CA SER A 95 -6.05 -5.78 -7.81
C SER A 95 -5.78 -4.99 -9.09
N ASP A 96 -4.93 -3.98 -9.06
CA ASP A 96 -4.60 -3.16 -10.22
C ASP A 96 -3.57 -3.86 -11.11
N ARG A 97 -4.00 -4.25 -12.31
CA ARG A 97 -3.16 -4.99 -13.26
C ARG A 97 -2.01 -4.15 -13.82
N LEU A 98 -2.15 -2.82 -13.86
CA LEU A 98 -1.07 -1.96 -14.35
C LEU A 98 0.15 -2.04 -13.44
N LEU A 99 -0.04 -2.25 -12.15
CA LEU A 99 1.07 -2.34 -11.21
C LEU A 99 1.89 -3.60 -11.41
N ALA A 100 1.30 -4.67 -11.96
CA ALA A 100 2.04 -5.91 -12.24
C ALA A 100 3.19 -5.69 -13.24
N ARG A 101 3.14 -4.63 -14.04
CA ARG A 101 4.21 -4.29 -14.99
C ARG A 101 5.51 -3.90 -14.29
N TYR A 102 5.47 -3.55 -13.01
CA TYR A 102 6.68 -3.19 -12.26
C TYR A 102 7.51 -4.39 -11.81
N GLY A 103 6.97 -5.59 -11.88
CA GLY A 103 7.74 -6.79 -11.60
C GLY A 103 6.98 -7.87 -10.83
N LYS A 104 7.69 -8.96 -10.55
CA LYS A 104 7.11 -10.15 -9.90
C LYS A 104 6.71 -9.92 -8.43
N MET A 105 7.24 -8.88 -7.77
CA MET A 105 6.89 -8.56 -6.40
C MET A 105 5.46 -8.02 -6.27
N VAL A 106 4.80 -7.70 -7.38
CA VAL A 106 3.39 -7.27 -7.40
C VAL A 106 2.51 -8.49 -7.68
N LYS A 107 1.56 -8.72 -6.80
CA LYS A 107 0.65 -9.88 -6.90
C LYS A 107 -0.81 -9.51 -6.73
#